data_fc226915f76b7591f649961c66f07cbe
#
_entry.id   fc226915f76b7591f649961c66f07cbe
#
_cell.length_a   1.000
_cell.length_b   1.000
_cell.length_c   1.000
_cell.angle_alpha   90.00
_cell.angle_beta   90.00
_cell.angle_gamma   90.00
#
_symmetry.space_group_name_H-M   'P 1'
#
loop_
_entity.id
_entity.type
_entity.pdbx_description
1 polymer ?
#
loop_
_entity_poly.entity_id
_entity_poly.type
_entity_poly.pdbx_seq_one_letter_code
_entity_poly.pdbx_strand_id
1 'polypeptide(L)'
;MALSANATGSYRASGGALRDFVVTSGATIYKGSVVMIAAAGGLSPAGDVASTFIAGVALDEIVGDGTVVCRVDIGGAEVKMTQTDGTQTAANIGDAQVSVSDNSCQASGGQNIPLGRVTEAVDANTVWVKLYPMGTVS
;
A
#
# COMPACT_ATOMS: atom_id res chain seq x y z
N MET A 1 -6.11 9.78 -5.54
CA MET A 1 -6.42 10.55 -4.32
C MET A 1 -6.20 9.65 -3.09
N ALA A 2 -5.51 10.17 -2.09
CA ALA A 2 -5.26 9.40 -0.88
C ALA A 2 -6.51 9.23 -0.05
N LEU A 3 -6.51 8.23 0.83
CA LEU A 3 -7.64 7.98 1.73
C LEU A 3 -7.81 9.10 2.74
N SER A 4 -9.04 9.39 3.07
CA SER A 4 -9.43 10.32 4.14
C SER A 4 -10.27 9.63 5.22
N ALA A 5 -10.49 8.33 5.08
CA ALA A 5 -11.24 7.50 6.02
C ALA A 5 -10.82 6.05 5.85
N ASN A 6 -11.28 5.18 6.75
CA ASN A 6 -10.98 3.75 6.66
C ASN A 6 -11.52 3.15 5.36
N ALA A 7 -10.73 2.29 4.74
CA ALA A 7 -11.13 1.52 3.58
C ALA A 7 -11.77 0.20 4.04
N THR A 8 -12.98 -0.10 3.57
CA THR A 8 -13.65 -1.35 3.88
C THR A 8 -13.91 -2.13 2.60
N GLY A 9 -13.68 -3.45 2.63
CA GLY A 9 -13.85 -4.31 1.45
C GLY A 9 -12.83 -4.04 0.34
N SER A 10 -11.76 -3.30 0.62
CA SER A 10 -10.75 -2.93 -0.37
C SER A 10 -9.44 -3.64 -0.16
N TYR A 11 -9.36 -4.61 0.76
CA TYR A 11 -8.20 -5.48 0.84
C TYR A 11 -8.60 -6.89 1.26
N ARG A 12 -7.75 -7.86 0.92
CA ARG A 12 -7.86 -9.26 1.31
C ARG A 12 -6.60 -9.61 2.09
N ALA A 13 -6.77 -10.10 3.32
CA ALA A 13 -5.65 -10.45 4.20
C ALA A 13 -4.76 -11.51 3.56
N SER A 14 -3.46 -11.45 3.82
CA SER A 14 -2.51 -12.42 3.30
C SER A 14 -2.62 -13.78 3.98
N GLY A 15 -3.14 -13.81 5.22
CA GLY A 15 -3.07 -15.00 6.07
C GLY A 15 -1.68 -15.27 6.63
N GLY A 16 -0.74 -14.35 6.39
CA GLY A 16 0.67 -14.48 6.80
C GLY A 16 1.01 -13.64 8.02
N ALA A 17 2.22 -13.08 8.01
CA ALA A 17 2.77 -12.39 9.16
C ALA A 17 2.11 -11.03 9.42
N LEU A 18 1.93 -10.72 10.69
CA LEU A 18 1.53 -9.39 11.17
C LEU A 18 2.68 -8.79 11.96
N ARG A 19 2.82 -7.48 11.92
CA ARG A 19 3.85 -6.79 12.69
C ARG A 19 3.37 -5.41 13.11
N ASP A 20 3.79 -4.97 14.30
CA ASP A 20 3.50 -3.64 14.80
C ASP A 20 4.65 -2.70 14.46
N PHE A 21 4.32 -1.49 13.99
CA PHE A 21 5.29 -0.43 13.72
C PHE A 21 4.88 0.86 14.40
N VAL A 22 5.85 1.62 14.88
CA VAL A 22 5.60 2.95 15.43
C VAL A 22 5.19 3.87 14.29
N VAL A 23 4.09 4.61 14.49
CA VAL A 23 3.57 5.53 13.48
C VAL A 23 4.30 6.87 13.60
N THR A 24 4.73 7.41 12.47
CA THR A 24 5.38 8.73 12.40
C THR A 24 4.49 9.80 13.03
N SER A 25 5.08 10.66 13.88
CA SER A 25 4.36 11.76 14.53
C SER A 25 3.68 12.63 13.47
N GLY A 26 2.40 12.90 13.66
CA GLY A 26 1.60 13.71 12.74
C GLY A 26 1.00 12.95 11.56
N ALA A 27 1.39 11.70 11.32
CA ALA A 27 0.82 10.89 10.25
C ALA A 27 -0.52 10.30 10.69
N THR A 28 -1.49 10.26 9.79
CA THR A 28 -2.76 9.58 10.01
C THR A 28 -2.80 8.33 9.12
N ILE A 29 -2.90 7.16 9.75
CA ILE A 29 -3.02 5.88 9.07
C ILE A 29 -4.48 5.46 9.11
N TYR A 30 -5.03 5.10 7.96
CA TYR A 30 -6.40 4.59 7.88
C TYR A 30 -6.38 3.07 7.74
N LYS A 31 -7.32 2.40 8.40
CA LYS A 31 -7.48 0.95 8.28
C LYS A 31 -7.74 0.57 6.82
N GLY A 32 -7.05 -0.42 6.32
CA GLY A 32 -7.15 -0.90 4.94
C GLY A 32 -6.28 -0.14 3.96
N SER A 33 -5.52 0.85 4.41
CA SER A 33 -4.61 1.60 3.54
C SER A 33 -3.27 0.89 3.39
N VAL A 34 -2.59 1.15 2.28
CA VAL A 34 -1.21 0.73 2.10
C VAL A 34 -0.30 1.68 2.85
N VAL A 35 0.66 1.12 3.58
CA VAL A 35 1.59 1.89 4.42
C VAL A 35 3.03 1.60 4.05
N MET A 36 3.90 2.56 4.33
CA MET A 36 5.33 2.47 4.03
C MET A 36 6.16 2.74 5.27
N ILE A 37 7.41 2.29 5.24
CA ILE A 37 8.41 2.69 6.22
C ILE A 37 9.14 3.90 5.66
N ALA A 38 9.06 5.02 6.36
CA ALA A 38 9.74 6.25 6.00
C ALA A 38 11.24 6.14 6.23
N ALA A 39 12.01 7.04 5.61
CA ALA A 39 13.47 7.02 5.73
C ALA A 39 13.95 7.06 7.18
N ALA A 40 13.21 7.71 8.07
CA ALA A 40 13.53 7.78 9.50
C ALA A 40 13.06 6.55 10.30
N GLY A 41 12.40 5.57 9.65
CA GLY A 41 11.98 4.31 10.26
C GLY A 41 10.54 4.26 10.77
N GLY A 42 9.79 5.35 10.72
CA GLY A 42 8.39 5.37 11.15
C GLY A 42 7.43 4.91 10.06
N LEU A 43 6.24 4.43 10.47
CA LEU A 43 5.19 4.05 9.55
C LEU A 43 4.42 5.29 9.08
N SER A 44 4.16 5.38 7.79
CA SER A 44 3.41 6.48 7.18
C SER A 44 2.49 5.95 6.08
N PRO A 45 1.46 6.70 5.65
CA PRO A 45 0.70 6.32 4.46
C PRO A 45 1.63 6.19 3.26
N ALA A 46 1.40 5.19 2.42
CA ALA A 46 2.22 4.97 1.24
C ALA A 46 2.12 6.19 0.30
N GLY A 47 3.21 6.44 -0.39
CA GLY A 47 3.31 7.54 -1.33
C GLY A 47 4.44 7.28 -2.32
N ASP A 48 4.75 8.30 -3.11
CA ASP A 48 5.84 8.29 -4.08
C ASP A 48 7.01 9.08 -3.47
N VAL A 49 7.68 8.49 -2.49
CA VAL A 49 8.70 9.16 -1.69
C VAL A 49 10.00 8.36 -1.73
N ALA A 50 11.10 9.03 -2.05
CA ALA A 50 12.42 8.41 -2.13
C ALA A 50 12.84 7.81 -0.78
N SER A 51 13.63 6.74 -0.83
CA SER A 51 14.23 6.07 0.34
C SER A 51 13.19 5.45 1.28
N THR A 52 12.04 5.03 0.73
CA THR A 52 10.99 4.33 1.47
C THR A 52 10.75 2.96 0.86
N PHE A 53 10.01 2.11 1.56
CA PHE A 53 9.53 0.85 0.99
C PHE A 53 8.17 0.50 1.59
N ILE A 54 7.39 -0.27 0.83
CA ILE A 54 6.05 -0.67 1.24
C ILE A 54 6.14 -1.74 2.33
N ALA A 55 5.44 -1.53 3.44
CA ALA A 55 5.35 -2.51 4.52
C ALA A 55 4.17 -3.46 4.31
N GLY A 56 3.01 -2.95 3.95
CA GLY A 56 1.81 -3.76 3.76
C GLY A 56 0.53 -2.96 3.93
N VAL A 57 -0.47 -3.60 4.52
CA VAL A 57 -1.80 -3.00 4.74
C VAL A 57 -2.02 -2.77 6.23
N ALA A 58 -2.45 -1.58 6.60
CA ALA A 58 -2.76 -1.22 7.99
C ALA A 58 -4.05 -1.90 8.44
N LEU A 59 -4.01 -2.46 9.64
CA LEU A 59 -5.17 -3.13 10.25
C LEU A 59 -5.89 -2.25 11.26
N ASP A 60 -5.36 -1.05 11.56
CA ASP A 60 -5.93 -0.13 12.54
C ASP A 60 -5.95 1.30 11.97
N GLU A 61 -6.84 2.12 12.52
CA GLU A 61 -6.80 3.57 12.28
C GLU A 61 -6.02 4.21 13.43
N ILE A 62 -4.90 4.88 13.10
CA ILE A 62 -3.98 5.44 14.09
C ILE A 62 -3.57 6.85 13.66
N VAL A 63 -3.59 7.77 14.63
CA VAL A 63 -2.94 9.08 14.49
C VAL A 63 -1.61 9.02 15.24
N GLY A 64 -0.52 9.22 14.52
CA GLY A 64 0.83 9.05 15.06
C GLY A 64 1.22 10.16 16.02
N ASP A 65 1.92 9.78 17.09
CA ASP A 65 2.51 10.70 18.06
C ASP A 65 4.00 10.40 18.30
N GLY A 66 4.58 9.49 17.48
CA GLY A 66 5.95 9.04 17.62
C GLY A 66 6.15 7.85 18.57
N THR A 67 5.08 7.40 19.24
CA THR A 67 5.15 6.25 20.17
C THR A 67 4.06 5.21 19.93
N VAL A 68 2.87 5.59 19.48
CA VAL A 68 1.79 4.63 19.22
C VAL A 68 2.15 3.73 18.04
N VAL A 69 1.69 2.48 18.11
CA VAL A 69 1.96 1.47 17.07
C VAL A 69 0.71 1.18 16.27
N CYS A 70 0.92 0.79 15.02
CA CYS A 70 -0.12 0.28 14.13
C CYS A 70 0.24 -1.14 13.70
N ARG A 71 -0.72 -2.04 13.74
CA ARG A 71 -0.53 -3.41 13.26
C ARG A 71 -0.69 -3.43 11.75
N VAL A 72 0.23 -4.11 11.08
CA VAL A 72 0.32 -4.17 9.62
C VAL A 72 0.39 -5.61 9.16
N ASP A 73 -0.40 -5.96 8.14
CA ASP A 73 -0.28 -7.22 7.43
C ASP A 73 0.90 -7.11 6.45
N ILE A 74 2.03 -7.73 6.77
CA ILE A 74 3.26 -7.66 5.98
C ILE A 74 3.46 -8.87 5.06
N GLY A 75 2.51 -9.79 5.02
CA GLY A 75 2.64 -11.06 4.30
C GLY A 75 2.24 -11.02 2.83
N GLY A 76 1.94 -9.86 2.28
CA GLY A 76 1.55 -9.74 0.88
C GLY A 76 0.05 -9.77 0.64
N ALA A 77 -0.71 -8.92 1.33
CA ALA A 77 -2.15 -8.80 1.13
C ALA A 77 -2.49 -8.32 -0.28
N GLU A 78 -3.70 -8.62 -0.74
CA GLU A 78 -4.24 -8.02 -1.96
C GLU A 78 -5.03 -6.76 -1.62
N VAL A 79 -4.83 -5.70 -2.41
CA VAL A 79 -5.47 -4.40 -2.18
C VAL A 79 -6.15 -3.94 -3.46
N LYS A 80 -7.38 -3.43 -3.34
CA LYS A 80 -8.06 -2.79 -4.45
C LYS A 80 -7.60 -1.35 -4.53
N MET A 81 -7.04 -0.96 -5.68
CA MET A 81 -6.39 0.33 -5.87
C MET A 81 -6.85 1.03 -7.14
N THR A 82 -6.79 2.35 -7.13
CA THR A 82 -6.92 3.15 -8.34
C THR A 82 -5.62 3.07 -9.12
N GLN A 83 -5.72 2.65 -10.38
CA GLN A 83 -4.57 2.63 -11.30
C GLN A 83 -4.61 3.89 -12.17
N THR A 84 -3.54 4.67 -12.14
CA THR A 84 -3.54 6.03 -12.69
C THR A 84 -3.08 6.14 -14.13
N ASP A 85 -2.62 5.04 -14.77
CA ASP A 85 -2.03 5.10 -16.12
C ASP A 85 -3.04 5.06 -17.26
N GLY A 86 -4.29 4.75 -16.99
CA GLY A 86 -5.31 4.66 -18.02
C GLY A 86 -6.06 3.33 -18.00
N THR A 87 -6.59 2.92 -19.15
CA THR A 87 -7.50 1.78 -19.23
C THR A 87 -6.83 0.46 -18.86
N GLN A 88 -7.38 -0.20 -17.85
CA GLN A 88 -6.92 -1.51 -17.38
C GLN A 88 -7.83 -2.60 -17.90
N THR A 89 -7.24 -3.72 -18.32
CA THR A 89 -7.96 -4.89 -18.79
C THR A 89 -7.30 -6.17 -18.24
N ALA A 90 -7.88 -7.32 -18.55
CA ALA A 90 -7.28 -8.60 -18.18
C ALA A 90 -5.86 -8.77 -18.71
N ALA A 91 -5.48 -8.07 -19.78
CA ALA A 91 -4.12 -8.10 -20.31
C ALA A 91 -3.09 -7.49 -19.37
N ASN A 92 -3.53 -6.70 -18.39
CA ASN A 92 -2.63 -6.07 -17.39
C ASN A 92 -2.37 -6.97 -16.18
N ILE A 93 -3.03 -8.11 -16.06
CA ILE A 93 -2.78 -9.07 -14.97
C ILE A 93 -1.32 -9.51 -15.03
N GLY A 94 -0.64 -9.42 -13.90
CA GLY A 94 0.78 -9.72 -13.79
C GLY A 94 1.70 -8.50 -13.90
N ASP A 95 1.18 -7.37 -14.34
CA ASP A 95 1.98 -6.15 -14.47
C ASP A 95 2.44 -5.65 -13.08
N ALA A 96 3.73 -5.33 -13.00
CA ALA A 96 4.29 -4.72 -11.78
C ALA A 96 3.76 -3.31 -11.62
N GLN A 97 3.53 -2.92 -10.37
CA GLN A 97 3.03 -1.60 -10.01
C GLN A 97 3.97 -0.94 -9.01
N VAL A 98 4.01 0.38 -9.05
CA VAL A 98 4.72 1.21 -8.06
C VAL A 98 3.72 2.12 -7.34
N SER A 99 4.11 2.57 -6.14
CA SER A 99 3.24 3.35 -5.27
C SER A 99 3.05 4.78 -5.78
N VAL A 100 1.82 5.27 -5.74
CA VAL A 100 1.48 6.69 -5.96
C VAL A 100 0.95 7.29 -4.66
N SER A 101 0.02 6.60 -3.99
CA SER A 101 -0.52 6.98 -2.69
C SER A 101 -0.93 5.74 -1.91
N ASP A 102 -1.59 5.92 -0.78
CA ASP A 102 -2.02 4.79 0.06
C ASP A 102 -3.20 3.99 -0.53
N ASN A 103 -3.73 4.42 -1.67
CA ASN A 103 -4.79 3.71 -2.38
C ASN A 103 -4.67 3.79 -3.91
N SER A 104 -3.53 4.22 -4.44
CA SER A 104 -3.34 4.33 -5.89
C SER A 104 -1.96 3.86 -6.33
N CYS A 105 -1.87 3.43 -7.58
CA CYS A 105 -0.65 2.84 -8.16
C CYS A 105 -0.52 3.22 -9.63
N GLN A 106 0.66 2.97 -10.18
CA GLN A 106 0.98 3.14 -11.60
C GLN A 106 2.01 2.08 -12.02
N ALA A 107 2.19 1.89 -13.32
CA ALA A 107 3.13 0.86 -13.82
C ALA A 107 4.58 1.26 -13.56
N SER A 108 4.91 2.53 -13.70
CA SER A 108 6.25 3.04 -13.41
C SER A 108 6.18 4.56 -13.30
N GLY A 109 7.19 5.15 -12.71
CA GLY A 109 7.30 6.61 -12.60
C GLY A 109 7.61 7.09 -11.21
N GLY A 110 7.88 8.38 -11.06
CA GLY A 110 8.25 8.99 -9.80
C GLY A 110 9.48 8.32 -9.21
N GLN A 111 9.40 7.91 -7.95
CA GLN A 111 10.48 7.23 -7.26
C GLN A 111 10.50 5.71 -7.51
N ASN A 112 9.54 5.19 -8.26
CA ASN A 112 9.41 3.75 -8.57
C ASN A 112 9.47 2.86 -7.34
N ILE A 113 8.71 3.19 -6.30
CA ILE A 113 8.65 2.40 -5.08
C ILE A 113 7.88 1.11 -5.36
N PRO A 114 8.52 -0.07 -5.34
CA PRO A 114 7.85 -1.34 -5.67
C PRO A 114 6.66 -1.59 -4.76
N LEU A 115 5.52 -1.95 -5.35
CA LEU A 115 4.27 -2.16 -4.63
C LEU A 115 3.82 -3.62 -4.71
N GLY A 116 3.68 -4.15 -5.90
CA GLY A 116 3.18 -5.50 -6.13
C GLY A 116 2.83 -5.72 -7.60
N ARG A 117 1.95 -6.70 -7.85
CA ARG A 117 1.52 -7.03 -9.21
C ARG A 117 0.00 -7.07 -9.29
N VAL A 118 -0.53 -6.65 -10.42
CA VAL A 118 -1.98 -6.71 -10.70
C VAL A 118 -2.43 -8.17 -10.73
N THR A 119 -3.50 -8.46 -10.00
CA THR A 119 -4.12 -9.79 -10.00
C THR A 119 -5.50 -9.80 -10.63
N GLU A 120 -6.17 -8.66 -10.71
CA GLU A 120 -7.49 -8.55 -11.31
C GLU A 120 -7.72 -7.11 -11.79
N ALA A 121 -8.30 -6.96 -12.97
CA ALA A 121 -8.79 -5.66 -13.46
C ALA A 121 -10.30 -5.60 -13.18
N VAL A 122 -10.71 -4.68 -12.30
CA VAL A 122 -12.12 -4.53 -11.92
C VAL A 122 -12.85 -3.69 -12.95
N ASP A 123 -12.25 -2.55 -13.31
CA ASP A 123 -12.72 -1.68 -14.38
C ASP A 123 -11.52 -0.90 -14.97
N ALA A 124 -11.79 0.09 -15.82
CA ALA A 124 -10.74 0.81 -16.54
C ALA A 124 -9.70 1.47 -15.62
N ASN A 125 -10.07 1.80 -14.38
CA ASN A 125 -9.21 2.55 -13.47
C ASN A 125 -9.00 1.86 -12.12
N THR A 126 -9.54 0.65 -11.94
CA THR A 126 -9.51 -0.04 -10.65
C THR A 126 -8.94 -1.43 -10.83
N VAL A 127 -7.94 -1.78 -10.03
CA VAL A 127 -7.28 -3.08 -10.07
C VAL A 127 -7.14 -3.64 -8.65
N TRP A 128 -7.03 -4.97 -8.55
CA TRP A 128 -6.50 -5.61 -7.35
C TRP A 128 -5.00 -5.81 -7.56
N VAL A 129 -4.23 -5.47 -6.55
CA VAL A 129 -2.76 -5.60 -6.55
C VAL A 129 -2.39 -6.51 -5.38
N LYS A 130 -1.67 -7.58 -5.67
CA LYS A 130 -1.06 -8.38 -4.62
C LYS A 130 0.27 -7.74 -4.25
N LEU A 131 0.34 -7.23 -3.03
CA LEU A 131 1.55 -6.57 -2.53
C LEU A 131 2.68 -7.59 -2.42
N TYR A 132 3.90 -7.14 -2.66
CA TYR A 132 5.07 -7.94 -2.30
C TYR A 132 5.13 -8.05 -0.77
N PRO A 133 5.40 -9.25 -0.21
CA PRO A 133 5.66 -9.35 1.21
C PRO A 133 6.80 -8.41 1.61
N MET A 134 6.71 -7.82 2.80
CA MET A 134 7.74 -6.92 3.29
C MET A 134 9.12 -7.62 3.28
N GLY A 135 10.13 -6.92 2.77
CA GLY A 135 11.47 -7.47 2.63
C GLY A 135 11.72 -8.18 1.30
N THR A 136 10.69 -8.35 0.46
CA THR A 136 10.85 -8.92 -0.88
C THR A 136 11.37 -7.84 -1.82
N VAL A 137 12.36 -8.20 -2.64
CA VAL A 137 12.88 -7.35 -3.71
C VAL A 137 12.25 -7.81 -5.01
N SER A 138 11.61 -6.87 -5.72
CA SER A 138 10.96 -7.17 -7.00
C SER A 138 11.93 -7.03 -8.16
#